data_99833f00768c7fdb3158cceb7d2983fd
#
_entry.id   99833f00768c7fdb3158cceb7d2983fd
#
_cell.length_a   1.000
_cell.length_b   1.000
_cell.length_c   1.000
_cell.angle_alpha   90.00
_cell.angle_beta   90.00
_cell.angle_gamma   90.00
#
_symmetry.space_group_name_H-M   'P 1'
#
loop_
_entity.id
_entity.type
_entity.pdbx_description
1 polymer ?
#
loop_
_entity_poly.entity_id
_entity_poly.type
_entity_poly.pdbx_seq_one_letter_code
_entity_poly.pdbx_strand_id
1 'polypeptide(L)'
;MTVPDRMNSICVIDGQHRIFAHYEGDDTDDNEFKVETLRNQLHLLVTGLIFPKNMSLIERRKIESQIFLDINSNAKSVPAEVLLHIERLMNPLSANALARMVIEEMNKNSPFENQFELSSLDKGKIKISSIIKFVLNRFVDIRSSEKYFYYYWNGNKNDLEKEDPNAIDQYVKFCAKHLCTYFSAVRKQYITAWNDDASKIKTVVSINGFILAYGYYMNEVGIKDFDYYDNLFSGVKIDFSKEKFLYTSSSYKKFSRDILEPLLILEEDAE
;
A
#
# COMPACT_ATOMS: atom_id res chain seq x y z
N MET A 1 -12.65 -20.08 34.56
CA MET A 1 -13.10 -19.91 33.15
C MET A 1 -12.50 -21.06 32.35
N THR A 2 -13.30 -21.82 31.64
CA THR A 2 -12.81 -22.95 30.85
C THR A 2 -12.56 -22.44 29.43
N VAL A 3 -11.33 -22.60 28.95
CA VAL A 3 -10.95 -22.26 27.58
C VAL A 3 -11.38 -23.43 26.68
N PRO A 4 -12.00 -23.20 25.49
CA PRO A 4 -12.35 -24.28 24.59
C PRO A 4 -11.10 -25.03 24.12
N ASP A 5 -11.15 -26.36 24.22
CA ASP A 5 -10.11 -27.24 23.69
C ASP A 5 -10.30 -27.45 22.17
N ARG A 6 -10.05 -26.39 21.41
CA ARG A 6 -10.15 -26.38 19.95
C ARG A 6 -9.03 -25.54 19.38
N MET A 7 -8.38 -26.02 18.35
CA MET A 7 -7.43 -25.21 17.56
C MET A 7 -8.07 -23.89 17.14
N ASN A 8 -7.30 -22.82 17.17
CA ASN A 8 -7.72 -21.44 16.79
C ASN A 8 -8.87 -20.85 17.64
N SER A 9 -9.09 -21.36 18.87
CA SER A 9 -10.10 -20.78 19.78
C SER A 9 -9.62 -19.53 20.52
N ILE A 10 -8.31 -19.30 20.56
CA ILE A 10 -7.68 -18.12 21.19
C ILE A 10 -6.79 -17.44 20.17
N CYS A 11 -6.93 -16.13 20.04
CA CYS A 11 -6.02 -15.29 19.27
C CYS A 11 -5.13 -14.51 20.23
N VAL A 12 -3.82 -14.54 19.99
CA VAL A 12 -2.85 -13.77 20.79
C VAL A 12 -2.67 -12.41 20.13
N ILE A 13 -3.06 -11.34 20.83
CA ILE A 13 -2.90 -9.95 20.36
C ILE A 13 -1.48 -9.45 20.63
N ASP A 14 -0.93 -9.79 21.81
CA ASP A 14 0.44 -9.46 22.20
C ASP A 14 1.05 -10.58 23.05
N GLY A 15 2.38 -10.59 23.17
CA GLY A 15 3.11 -11.58 23.96
C GLY A 15 3.43 -12.88 23.22
N GLN A 16 3.17 -12.96 21.91
CA GLN A 16 3.45 -14.14 21.08
C GLN A 16 4.90 -14.63 21.21
N HIS A 17 5.88 -13.73 21.31
CA HIS A 17 7.29 -14.12 21.48
C HIS A 17 7.56 -14.81 22.83
N ARG A 18 6.84 -14.44 23.88
CA ARG A 18 6.95 -15.09 25.20
C ARG A 18 6.37 -16.51 25.17
N ILE A 19 5.26 -16.70 24.45
CA ILE A 19 4.66 -18.02 24.25
C ILE A 19 5.55 -18.86 23.34
N PHE A 20 6.05 -18.29 22.25
CA PHE A 20 6.87 -18.99 21.26
C PHE A 20 8.24 -19.42 21.82
N ALA A 21 8.80 -18.65 22.77
CA ALA A 21 10.04 -19.02 23.46
C ALA A 21 9.93 -20.32 24.29
N HIS A 22 8.71 -20.78 24.53
CA HIS A 22 8.42 -22.03 25.26
C HIS A 22 7.72 -23.07 24.37
N TYR A 23 7.81 -22.89 23.03
CA TYR A 23 7.27 -23.84 22.08
C TYR A 23 7.96 -25.21 22.22
N GLU A 24 7.20 -26.27 22.06
CA GLU A 24 7.71 -27.63 22.03
C GLU A 24 8.52 -27.83 20.74
N GLY A 25 9.82 -28.05 20.90
CA GLY A 25 10.75 -28.27 19.80
C GLY A 25 10.84 -29.75 19.41
N ASP A 26 11.85 -30.06 18.59
CA ASP A 26 12.18 -31.44 18.24
C ASP A 26 12.89 -32.11 19.42
N ASP A 27 12.53 -33.35 19.75
CA ASP A 27 13.14 -34.15 20.85
C ASP A 27 14.65 -34.35 20.66
N THR A 28 15.19 -34.06 19.49
CA THR A 28 16.61 -34.09 19.15
C THR A 28 17.35 -32.78 19.47
N ASP A 29 16.64 -31.71 19.87
CA ASP A 29 17.27 -30.45 20.27
C ASP A 29 17.83 -30.54 21.69
N ASP A 30 19.14 -30.35 21.87
CA ASP A 30 19.85 -30.36 23.15
C ASP A 30 19.26 -29.39 24.20
N ASN A 31 18.52 -28.38 23.76
CA ASN A 31 17.87 -27.42 24.64
C ASN A 31 16.43 -27.80 25.00
N GLU A 32 15.81 -28.78 24.33
CA GLU A 32 14.40 -29.12 24.54
C GLU A 32 14.13 -29.56 25.96
N PHE A 33 15.02 -30.38 26.57
CA PHE A 33 14.88 -30.82 27.95
C PHE A 33 14.85 -29.64 28.97
N LYS A 34 15.62 -28.58 28.70
CA LYS A 34 15.62 -27.36 29.53
C LYS A 34 14.36 -26.59 29.36
N VAL A 35 13.90 -26.45 28.10
CA VAL A 35 12.68 -25.73 27.75
C VAL A 35 11.44 -26.47 28.27
N GLU A 36 11.40 -27.79 28.21
CA GLU A 36 10.33 -28.62 28.79
C GLU A 36 10.19 -28.38 30.30
N THR A 37 11.30 -28.37 31.03
CA THR A 37 11.29 -28.08 32.46
C THR A 37 10.74 -26.68 32.76
N LEU A 38 11.15 -25.69 32.00
CA LEU A 38 10.66 -24.32 32.13
C LEU A 38 9.17 -24.21 31.74
N ARG A 39 8.72 -24.93 30.72
CA ARG A 39 7.34 -24.97 30.25
C ARG A 39 6.39 -25.46 31.37
N ASN A 40 6.79 -26.53 32.07
CA ASN A 40 6.01 -27.10 33.17
C ASN A 40 5.94 -26.19 34.40
N GLN A 41 6.88 -25.26 34.56
CA GLN A 41 6.94 -24.29 35.65
C GLN A 41 6.44 -22.89 35.26
N LEU A 42 6.09 -22.68 33.98
CA LEU A 42 5.70 -21.38 33.46
C LEU A 42 4.33 -20.95 33.94
N HIS A 43 4.26 -19.84 34.63
CA HIS A 43 3.03 -19.17 35.01
C HIS A 43 2.94 -17.83 34.29
N LEU A 44 2.06 -17.73 33.31
CA LEU A 44 1.80 -16.48 32.58
C LEU A 44 0.54 -15.81 33.11
N LEU A 45 0.64 -14.54 33.46
CA LEU A 45 -0.55 -13.72 33.65
C LEU A 45 -1.12 -13.37 32.28
N VAL A 46 -2.33 -13.81 32.02
CA VAL A 46 -3.03 -13.58 30.74
C VAL A 46 -4.24 -12.73 30.99
N THR A 47 -4.36 -11.63 30.24
CA THR A 47 -5.59 -10.84 30.16
C THR A 47 -6.31 -11.23 28.88
N GLY A 48 -7.56 -11.67 28.98
CA GLY A 48 -8.37 -12.11 27.83
C GLY A 48 -9.56 -11.20 27.59
N LEU A 49 -9.91 -11.02 26.32
CA LEU A 49 -11.14 -10.37 25.87
C LEU A 49 -12.09 -11.42 25.35
N ILE A 50 -13.33 -11.34 25.78
CA ILE A 50 -14.40 -12.23 25.32
C ILE A 50 -15.36 -11.38 24.49
N PHE A 51 -15.44 -11.68 23.22
CA PHE A 51 -16.37 -11.00 22.30
C PHE A 51 -17.75 -11.64 22.32
N PRO A 52 -18.84 -10.85 22.24
CA PRO A 52 -20.18 -11.35 22.05
C PRO A 52 -20.28 -12.23 20.79
N LYS A 53 -21.11 -13.30 20.86
CA LYS A 53 -21.27 -14.22 19.70
C LYS A 53 -21.82 -13.56 18.45
N ASN A 54 -22.60 -12.49 18.62
CA ASN A 54 -23.22 -11.72 17.52
C ASN A 54 -22.34 -10.59 16.98
N MET A 55 -21.15 -10.39 17.54
CA MET A 55 -20.22 -9.38 17.02
C MET A 55 -19.67 -9.80 15.66
N SER A 56 -19.72 -8.90 14.70
CA SER A 56 -19.17 -9.15 13.37
C SER A 56 -17.64 -9.34 13.40
N LEU A 57 -17.12 -10.08 12.43
CA LEU A 57 -15.67 -10.28 12.30
C LEU A 57 -14.92 -8.94 12.09
N ILE A 58 -15.56 -7.99 11.40
CA ILE A 58 -14.99 -6.65 11.13
C ILE A 58 -14.86 -5.86 12.44
N GLU A 59 -15.92 -5.81 13.25
CA GLU A 59 -15.88 -5.11 14.55
C GLU A 59 -14.84 -5.72 15.50
N ARG A 60 -14.77 -7.06 15.56
CA ARG A 60 -13.76 -7.76 16.33
C ARG A 60 -12.34 -7.36 15.90
N ARG A 61 -12.04 -7.39 14.60
CA ARG A 61 -10.74 -7.02 14.07
C ARG A 61 -10.39 -5.56 14.35
N LYS A 62 -11.36 -4.64 14.31
CA LYS A 62 -11.15 -3.23 14.69
C LYS A 62 -10.69 -3.13 16.15
N ILE A 63 -11.36 -3.80 17.08
CA ILE A 63 -11.00 -3.79 18.51
C ILE A 63 -9.61 -4.43 18.74
N GLU A 64 -9.36 -5.61 18.16
CA GLU A 64 -8.06 -6.29 18.26
C GLU A 64 -6.93 -5.40 17.74
N SER A 65 -7.14 -4.73 16.61
CA SER A 65 -6.17 -3.81 16.01
C SER A 65 -5.91 -2.58 16.87
N GLN A 66 -6.95 -2.00 17.47
CA GLN A 66 -6.80 -0.85 18.38
C GLN A 66 -5.99 -1.24 19.62
N ILE A 67 -6.30 -2.38 20.23
CA ILE A 67 -5.57 -2.88 21.41
C ILE A 67 -4.10 -3.15 21.07
N PHE A 68 -3.83 -3.77 19.92
CA PHE A 68 -2.47 -3.97 19.44
C PHE A 68 -1.69 -2.65 19.32
N LEU A 69 -2.32 -1.61 18.75
CA LEU A 69 -1.71 -0.28 18.65
C LEU A 69 -1.45 0.33 20.04
N ASP A 70 -2.42 0.27 20.94
CA ASP A 70 -2.34 0.87 22.27
C ASP A 70 -1.23 0.22 23.11
N ILE A 71 -1.10 -1.11 23.06
CA ILE A 71 -0.05 -1.85 23.76
C ILE A 71 1.34 -1.50 23.16
N ASN A 72 1.44 -1.40 21.83
CA ASN A 72 2.71 -1.17 21.15
C ASN A 72 3.07 0.31 20.98
N SER A 73 2.20 1.24 21.34
CA SER A 73 2.45 2.69 21.23
C SER A 73 3.67 3.16 22.02
N ASN A 74 4.02 2.48 23.11
CA ASN A 74 5.16 2.76 23.97
C ASN A 74 6.38 1.84 23.70
N ALA A 75 6.27 0.89 22.76
CA ALA A 75 7.33 0.00 22.34
C ALA A 75 8.06 0.53 21.09
N LYS A 76 8.97 -0.27 20.51
CA LYS A 76 9.59 0.05 19.20
C LYS A 76 8.50 0.39 18.19
N SER A 77 8.72 1.44 17.37
CA SER A 77 7.75 1.90 16.38
C SER A 77 7.25 0.73 15.50
N VAL A 78 5.92 0.57 15.45
CA VAL A 78 5.28 -0.42 14.57
C VAL A 78 5.68 -0.11 13.12
N PRO A 79 6.08 -1.11 12.31
CA PRO A 79 6.41 -0.88 10.91
C PRO A 79 5.30 -0.17 10.15
N ALA A 80 5.68 0.75 9.26
CA ALA A 80 4.71 1.59 8.54
C ALA A 80 3.69 0.76 7.73
N GLU A 81 4.09 -0.38 7.21
CA GLU A 81 3.23 -1.33 6.47
C GLU A 81 2.14 -1.92 7.35
N VAL A 82 2.47 -2.22 8.61
CA VAL A 82 1.50 -2.74 9.61
C VAL A 82 0.50 -1.66 10.00
N LEU A 83 0.98 -0.42 10.23
CA LEU A 83 0.12 0.72 10.52
C LEU A 83 -0.88 0.98 9.38
N LEU A 84 -0.43 0.95 8.14
CA LEU A 84 -1.29 1.11 6.96
C LEU A 84 -2.31 -0.04 6.83
N HIS A 85 -1.94 -1.25 7.22
CA HIS A 85 -2.88 -2.38 7.23
C HIS A 85 -3.96 -2.21 8.30
N ILE A 86 -3.57 -1.78 9.50
CA ILE A 86 -4.51 -1.51 10.60
C ILE A 86 -5.44 -0.34 10.24
N GLU A 87 -4.89 0.74 9.67
CA GLU A 87 -5.69 1.90 9.22
C GLU A 87 -6.77 1.48 8.21
N ARG A 88 -6.44 0.58 7.27
CA ARG A 88 -7.43 0.00 6.34
C ARG A 88 -8.57 -0.72 7.06
N LEU A 89 -8.28 -1.47 8.13
CA LEU A 89 -9.30 -2.20 8.89
C LEU A 89 -10.19 -1.27 9.73
N MET A 90 -9.60 -0.21 10.26
CA MET A 90 -10.30 0.73 11.16
C MET A 90 -11.08 1.81 10.39
N ASN A 91 -10.51 2.30 9.31
CA ASN A 91 -11.08 3.38 8.49
C ASN A 91 -10.81 3.12 7.00
N PRO A 92 -11.61 2.26 6.36
CA PRO A 92 -11.38 1.86 4.97
C PRO A 92 -11.48 3.00 3.96
N LEU A 93 -12.15 4.11 4.31
CA LEU A 93 -12.26 5.31 3.47
C LEU A 93 -11.19 6.36 3.78
N SER A 94 -10.26 6.10 4.68
CA SER A 94 -9.13 7.02 4.82
C SER A 94 -8.32 7.06 3.53
N ALA A 95 -7.76 8.22 3.20
CA ALA A 95 -6.97 8.40 1.99
C ALA A 95 -5.77 7.42 1.91
N ASN A 96 -5.14 7.10 3.05
CA ASN A 96 -4.06 6.12 3.11
C ASN A 96 -4.58 4.68 2.89
N ALA A 97 -5.74 4.33 3.46
CA ALA A 97 -6.33 3.01 3.27
C ALA A 97 -6.72 2.78 1.81
N LEU A 98 -7.38 3.77 1.18
CA LEU A 98 -7.71 3.74 -0.25
C LEU A 98 -6.44 3.63 -1.11
N ALA A 99 -5.41 4.45 -0.84
CA ALA A 99 -4.14 4.40 -1.56
C ALA A 99 -3.46 3.03 -1.44
N ARG A 100 -3.48 2.41 -0.24
CA ARG A 100 -2.97 1.06 -0.06
C ARG A 100 -3.72 0.05 -0.90
N MET A 101 -5.05 0.06 -0.86
CA MET A 101 -5.88 -0.86 -1.67
C MET A 101 -5.64 -0.67 -3.17
N VAL A 102 -5.45 0.57 -3.64
CA VAL A 102 -5.11 0.86 -5.04
C VAL A 102 -3.77 0.24 -5.42
N ILE A 103 -2.72 0.37 -4.58
CA ILE A 103 -1.43 -0.28 -4.85
C ILE A 103 -1.55 -1.80 -4.82
N GLU A 104 -2.30 -2.38 -3.90
CA GLU A 104 -2.57 -3.82 -3.86
C GLU A 104 -3.25 -4.30 -5.15
N GLU A 105 -4.15 -3.52 -5.71
CA GLU A 105 -4.80 -3.83 -6.99
C GLU A 105 -3.85 -3.64 -8.18
N MET A 106 -3.05 -2.56 -8.20
CA MET A 106 -1.99 -2.37 -9.21
C MET A 106 -0.98 -3.52 -9.22
N ASN A 107 -0.66 -4.09 -8.04
CA ASN A 107 0.30 -5.19 -7.90
C ASN A 107 -0.19 -6.51 -8.51
N LYS A 108 -1.47 -6.62 -8.84
CA LYS A 108 -2.05 -7.77 -9.56
C LYS A 108 -2.01 -7.61 -11.08
N ASN A 109 -1.71 -6.40 -11.56
CA ASN A 109 -1.88 -6.03 -12.96
C ASN A 109 -0.57 -5.47 -13.55
N SER A 110 -0.38 -5.70 -14.87
CA SER A 110 0.67 -5.02 -15.64
C SER A 110 0.47 -3.49 -15.59
N PRO A 111 1.55 -2.68 -15.51
CA PRO A 111 2.96 -3.06 -15.57
C PRO A 111 3.61 -3.37 -14.20
N PHE A 112 2.82 -3.42 -13.11
CA PHE A 112 3.32 -3.56 -11.74
C PHE A 112 3.12 -4.94 -11.11
N GLU A 113 2.78 -5.95 -11.91
CA GLU A 113 2.53 -7.30 -11.40
C GLU A 113 3.70 -7.78 -10.51
N ASN A 114 3.40 -8.05 -9.24
CA ASN A 114 4.36 -8.47 -8.21
C ASN A 114 5.57 -7.54 -7.99
N GLN A 115 5.46 -6.24 -8.29
CA GLN A 115 6.57 -5.28 -8.15
C GLN A 115 6.60 -4.55 -6.79
N PHE A 116 5.49 -4.51 -6.04
CA PHE A 116 5.41 -3.77 -4.79
C PHE A 116 5.69 -4.63 -3.55
N GLU A 117 6.38 -4.04 -2.55
CA GLU A 117 6.59 -4.62 -1.23
C GLU A 117 5.34 -4.42 -0.37
N LEU A 118 4.42 -5.42 -0.38
CA LEU A 118 3.16 -5.37 0.36
C LEU A 118 3.30 -5.87 1.80
N SER A 119 4.35 -6.65 2.07
CA SER A 119 4.66 -7.22 3.39
C SER A 119 6.17 -7.25 3.63
N SER A 120 6.58 -7.48 4.87
CA SER A 120 7.99 -7.65 5.24
C SER A 120 8.68 -8.85 4.57
N LEU A 121 7.91 -9.75 3.95
CA LEU A 121 8.43 -10.91 3.21
C LEU A 121 8.80 -10.57 1.76
N ASP A 122 8.28 -9.46 1.23
CA ASP A 122 8.47 -9.00 -0.16
C ASP A 122 9.75 -8.19 -0.34
N LYS A 123 10.89 -8.70 0.10
CA LYS A 123 12.16 -7.97 0.02
C LYS A 123 12.61 -7.69 -1.41
N GLY A 124 13.20 -6.51 -1.62
CA GLY A 124 13.78 -6.11 -2.91
C GLY A 124 12.79 -5.51 -3.92
N LYS A 125 11.52 -5.40 -3.55
CA LYS A 125 10.48 -4.75 -4.35
C LYS A 125 10.34 -3.24 -4.05
N ILE A 126 9.44 -2.56 -4.74
CA ILE A 126 9.16 -1.13 -4.57
C ILE A 126 8.43 -0.89 -3.24
N LYS A 127 9.04 -0.12 -2.34
CA LYS A 127 8.45 0.23 -1.03
C LYS A 127 7.25 1.15 -1.18
N ILE A 128 6.13 0.77 -0.57
CA ILE A 128 4.84 1.46 -0.75
C ILE A 128 4.58 2.60 0.23
N SER A 129 5.18 2.59 1.41
CA SER A 129 4.83 3.52 2.50
C SER A 129 4.98 5.00 2.13
N SER A 130 6.03 5.37 1.41
CA SER A 130 6.21 6.75 0.95
C SER A 130 5.30 7.12 -0.23
N ILE A 131 5.02 6.17 -1.12
CA ILE A 131 4.09 6.37 -2.24
C ILE A 131 2.70 6.69 -1.69
N ILE A 132 2.24 5.91 -0.71
CA ILE A 132 0.96 6.10 -0.05
C ILE A 132 0.92 7.45 0.65
N LYS A 133 1.84 7.70 1.58
CA LYS A 133 1.75 8.84 2.51
C LYS A 133 2.02 10.20 1.87
N PHE A 134 2.85 10.26 0.84
CA PHE A 134 3.32 11.55 0.31
C PHE A 134 2.72 11.92 -1.04
N VAL A 135 2.17 10.95 -1.77
CA VAL A 135 1.73 11.20 -3.14
C VAL A 135 0.34 10.65 -3.41
N LEU A 136 0.14 9.33 -3.36
CA LEU A 136 -1.07 8.70 -3.88
C LEU A 136 -2.32 9.03 -3.06
N ASN A 137 -2.20 9.15 -1.73
CA ASN A 137 -3.33 9.41 -0.84
C ASN A 137 -4.15 10.63 -1.25
N ARG A 138 -3.49 11.71 -1.68
CA ARG A 138 -4.18 12.95 -2.10
C ARG A 138 -5.05 12.77 -3.36
N PHE A 139 -4.66 11.87 -4.27
CA PHE A 139 -5.36 11.68 -5.54
C PHE A 139 -6.53 10.70 -5.42
N VAL A 140 -6.49 9.82 -4.43
CA VAL A 140 -7.57 8.85 -4.17
C VAL A 140 -8.52 9.27 -3.05
N ASP A 141 -8.27 10.40 -2.38
CA ASP A 141 -9.13 10.89 -1.28
C ASP A 141 -10.50 11.30 -1.84
N ILE A 142 -11.55 10.66 -1.33
CA ILE A 142 -12.94 10.94 -1.70
C ILE A 142 -13.44 12.29 -1.18
N ARG A 143 -12.68 12.95 -0.30
CA ARG A 143 -12.99 14.28 0.27
C ARG A 143 -12.28 15.41 -0.46
N SER A 144 -11.48 15.11 -1.48
CA SER A 144 -10.78 16.12 -2.27
C SER A 144 -11.78 16.96 -3.06
N SER A 145 -11.59 18.28 -3.06
CA SER A 145 -12.33 19.23 -3.92
C SER A 145 -11.75 19.33 -5.33
N GLU A 146 -10.56 18.77 -5.54
CA GLU A 146 -9.86 18.81 -6.82
C GLU A 146 -10.40 17.76 -7.79
N LYS A 147 -10.13 17.97 -9.10
CA LYS A 147 -10.53 17.03 -10.15
C LYS A 147 -9.60 15.81 -10.19
N TYR A 148 -9.63 15.03 -9.11
CA TYR A 148 -8.89 13.76 -9.01
C TYR A 148 -9.82 12.56 -9.21
N PHE A 149 -9.38 11.34 -8.92
CA PHE A 149 -10.11 10.11 -9.23
C PHE A 149 -11.58 10.14 -8.79
N TYR A 150 -11.88 10.64 -7.60
CA TYR A 150 -13.26 10.69 -7.09
C TYR A 150 -14.16 11.60 -7.92
N TYR A 151 -13.61 12.68 -8.47
CA TYR A 151 -14.35 13.57 -9.39
C TYR A 151 -14.79 12.82 -10.66
N TYR A 152 -13.89 12.03 -11.26
CA TYR A 152 -14.13 11.32 -12.53
C TYR A 152 -14.84 9.99 -12.36
N TRP A 153 -14.91 9.44 -11.14
CA TRP A 153 -15.56 8.17 -10.91
C TRP A 153 -17.07 8.26 -11.00
N ASN A 154 -17.68 7.46 -11.91
CA ASN A 154 -19.11 7.46 -12.20
C ASN A 154 -19.89 6.36 -11.44
N GLY A 155 -19.26 5.68 -10.46
CA GLY A 155 -19.93 4.70 -9.61
C GLY A 155 -20.85 5.35 -8.56
N ASN A 156 -21.45 4.51 -7.73
CA ASN A 156 -22.37 4.99 -6.70
C ASN A 156 -21.62 5.62 -5.51
N LYS A 157 -21.49 6.94 -5.52
CA LYS A 157 -20.79 7.72 -4.49
C LYS A 157 -21.45 7.58 -3.11
N ASN A 158 -22.78 7.50 -3.04
CA ASN A 158 -23.48 7.34 -1.77
C ASN A 158 -23.19 5.99 -1.09
N ASP A 159 -23.06 4.92 -1.87
CA ASP A 159 -22.70 3.60 -1.31
C ASP A 159 -21.23 3.59 -0.89
N LEU A 160 -20.35 4.25 -1.64
CA LEU A 160 -18.96 4.40 -1.24
C LEU A 160 -18.84 5.15 0.09
N GLU A 161 -19.54 6.27 0.28
CA GLU A 161 -19.54 7.05 1.51
C GLU A 161 -20.12 6.29 2.72
N LYS A 162 -20.98 5.28 2.46
CA LYS A 162 -21.50 4.35 3.48
C LYS A 162 -20.60 3.14 3.75
N GLU A 163 -19.39 3.16 3.22
CA GLU A 163 -18.40 2.06 3.36
C GLU A 163 -18.88 0.73 2.74
N ASP A 164 -19.77 0.76 1.71
CA ASP A 164 -20.15 -0.46 1.02
C ASP A 164 -18.94 -1.13 0.38
N PRO A 165 -18.65 -2.42 0.71
CA PRO A 165 -17.44 -3.10 0.24
C PRO A 165 -17.35 -3.22 -1.29
N ASN A 166 -18.49 -3.34 -1.99
CA ASN A 166 -18.51 -3.44 -3.45
C ASN A 166 -18.21 -2.09 -4.08
N ALA A 167 -18.75 -0.99 -3.52
CA ALA A 167 -18.47 0.35 -3.98
C ALA A 167 -17.00 0.73 -3.77
N ILE A 168 -16.43 0.35 -2.62
CA ILE A 168 -14.98 0.53 -2.35
C ILE A 168 -14.15 -0.25 -3.37
N ASP A 169 -14.45 -1.52 -3.62
CA ASP A 169 -13.74 -2.35 -4.59
C ASP A 169 -13.81 -1.76 -6.01
N GLN A 170 -14.98 -1.29 -6.44
CA GLN A 170 -15.16 -0.65 -7.73
C GLN A 170 -14.35 0.64 -7.85
N TYR A 171 -14.32 1.48 -6.82
CA TYR A 171 -13.54 2.71 -6.80
C TYR A 171 -12.03 2.43 -6.85
N VAL A 172 -11.56 1.48 -6.04
CA VAL A 172 -10.17 1.03 -6.02
C VAL A 172 -9.73 0.51 -7.39
N LYS A 173 -10.54 -0.35 -8.01
CA LYS A 173 -10.28 -0.87 -9.36
C LYS A 173 -10.26 0.22 -10.43
N PHE A 174 -11.14 1.21 -10.31
CA PHE A 174 -11.14 2.36 -11.19
C PHE A 174 -9.81 3.13 -11.09
N CYS A 175 -9.38 3.50 -9.88
CA CYS A 175 -8.12 4.20 -9.68
C CYS A 175 -6.91 3.39 -10.19
N ALA A 176 -6.84 2.11 -9.83
CA ALA A 176 -5.75 1.22 -10.23
C ALA A 176 -5.69 1.06 -11.75
N LYS A 177 -6.83 0.88 -12.42
CA LYS A 177 -6.91 0.77 -13.87
C LYS A 177 -6.28 1.98 -14.56
N HIS A 178 -6.65 3.18 -14.15
CA HIS A 178 -6.16 4.40 -14.80
C HIS A 178 -4.67 4.65 -14.53
N LEU A 179 -4.18 4.37 -13.32
CA LEU A 179 -2.76 4.40 -13.02
C LEU A 179 -1.99 3.36 -13.84
N CYS A 180 -2.47 2.13 -13.93
CA CYS A 180 -1.84 1.10 -14.75
C CYS A 180 -1.84 1.46 -16.24
N THR A 181 -2.90 2.10 -16.76
CA THR A 181 -2.95 2.61 -18.13
C THR A 181 -1.85 3.63 -18.39
N TYR A 182 -1.73 4.63 -17.52
CA TYR A 182 -0.69 5.65 -17.60
C TYR A 182 0.72 5.04 -17.52
N PHE A 183 0.98 4.18 -16.53
CA PHE A 183 2.28 3.53 -16.39
C PHE A 183 2.59 2.50 -17.49
N SER A 184 1.58 1.96 -18.17
CA SER A 184 1.78 1.12 -19.35
C SER A 184 2.36 1.94 -20.51
N ALA A 185 1.92 3.18 -20.70
CA ALA A 185 2.51 4.11 -21.66
C ALA A 185 3.94 4.48 -21.27
N VAL A 186 4.20 4.82 -19.99
CA VAL A 186 5.55 5.06 -19.48
C VAL A 186 6.45 3.85 -19.76
N ARG A 187 6.00 2.63 -19.43
CA ARG A 187 6.75 1.40 -19.67
C ARG A 187 7.07 1.21 -21.14
N LYS A 188 6.11 1.46 -22.04
CA LYS A 188 6.30 1.31 -23.47
C LYS A 188 7.38 2.24 -24.00
N GLN A 189 7.35 3.51 -23.61
CA GLN A 189 8.32 4.50 -24.06
C GLN A 189 9.73 4.27 -23.48
N TYR A 190 9.83 3.76 -22.25
CA TYR A 190 11.09 3.51 -21.58
C TYR A 190 11.34 2.02 -21.36
N ILE A 191 10.97 1.16 -22.32
CA ILE A 191 10.98 -0.30 -22.18
C ILE A 191 12.36 -0.87 -21.79
N THR A 192 13.44 -0.32 -22.33
CA THR A 192 14.82 -0.73 -22.01
C THR A 192 15.13 -0.44 -20.55
N ALA A 193 14.84 0.78 -20.08
CA ALA A 193 15.03 1.16 -18.68
C ALA A 193 14.11 0.38 -17.74
N TRP A 194 12.88 0.08 -18.16
CA TRP A 194 11.93 -0.67 -17.34
C TRP A 194 12.37 -2.11 -17.08
N ASN A 195 13.03 -2.73 -18.04
CA ASN A 195 13.51 -4.10 -17.95
C ASN A 195 14.95 -4.23 -17.40
N ASP A 196 15.62 -3.09 -17.14
CA ASP A 196 16.95 -3.06 -16.55
C ASP A 196 16.85 -2.85 -15.03
N ASP A 197 17.35 -3.82 -14.25
CA ASP A 197 17.35 -3.76 -12.79
C ASP A 197 18.30 -2.69 -12.22
N ALA A 198 19.30 -2.26 -12.99
CA ALA A 198 20.19 -1.16 -12.62
C ALA A 198 19.55 0.23 -12.83
N SER A 199 18.49 0.30 -13.62
CA SER A 199 17.78 1.54 -13.94
C SER A 199 17.06 2.12 -12.71
N LYS A 200 16.91 3.44 -12.72
CA LYS A 200 16.20 4.18 -11.68
C LYS A 200 14.70 4.36 -11.94
N ILE A 201 14.15 3.88 -13.04
CA ILE A 201 12.74 4.06 -13.42
C ILE A 201 11.76 3.43 -12.42
N LYS A 202 12.09 2.27 -11.85
CA LYS A 202 11.28 1.57 -10.83
C LYS A 202 11.61 1.96 -9.39
N THR A 203 12.39 3.02 -9.18
CA THR A 203 12.65 3.50 -7.81
C THR A 203 11.45 4.26 -7.24
N VAL A 204 11.34 4.28 -5.91
CA VAL A 204 10.29 5.05 -5.21
C VAL A 204 10.24 6.51 -5.64
N VAL A 205 11.40 7.11 -5.94
CA VAL A 205 11.50 8.51 -6.42
C VAL A 205 10.82 8.68 -7.76
N SER A 206 11.11 7.80 -8.71
CA SER A 206 10.52 7.84 -10.05
C SER A 206 9.02 7.58 -10.00
N ILE A 207 8.59 6.54 -9.26
CA ILE A 207 7.17 6.23 -9.11
C ILE A 207 6.42 7.42 -8.47
N ASN A 208 6.96 7.99 -7.40
CA ASN A 208 6.36 9.18 -6.77
C ASN A 208 6.28 10.37 -7.74
N GLY A 209 7.33 10.61 -8.53
CA GLY A 209 7.34 11.70 -9.50
C GLY A 209 6.32 11.49 -10.61
N PHE A 210 6.23 10.29 -11.17
CA PHE A 210 5.23 9.96 -12.20
C PHE A 210 3.79 10.05 -11.67
N ILE A 211 3.50 9.52 -10.47
CA ILE A 211 2.15 9.62 -9.89
C ILE A 211 1.81 11.09 -9.61
N LEU A 212 2.76 11.88 -9.11
CA LEU A 212 2.54 13.30 -8.84
C LEU A 212 2.25 14.09 -10.13
N ALA A 213 3.05 13.85 -11.19
CA ALA A 213 2.82 14.45 -12.50
C ALA A 213 1.45 14.04 -13.06
N TYR A 214 1.10 12.75 -12.99
CA TYR A 214 -0.20 12.25 -13.41
C TYR A 214 -1.36 12.94 -12.68
N GLY A 215 -1.25 13.12 -11.35
CA GLY A 215 -2.31 13.77 -10.58
C GLY A 215 -2.52 15.23 -10.97
N TYR A 216 -1.46 15.99 -11.19
CA TYR A 216 -1.58 17.37 -11.69
C TYR A 216 -2.11 17.40 -13.11
N TYR A 217 -1.62 16.54 -13.98
CA TYR A 217 -2.10 16.42 -15.36
C TYR A 217 -3.60 16.06 -15.41
N MET A 218 -4.01 15.08 -14.59
CA MET A 218 -5.44 14.70 -14.48
C MET A 218 -6.32 15.87 -14.03
N ASN A 219 -5.84 16.74 -13.14
CA ASN A 219 -6.60 17.91 -12.68
C ASN A 219 -6.83 18.93 -13.80
N GLU A 220 -5.82 19.12 -14.68
CA GLU A 220 -5.88 20.11 -15.79
C GLU A 220 -6.64 19.56 -17.01
N VAL A 221 -6.28 18.37 -17.47
CA VAL A 221 -6.77 17.84 -18.76
C VAL A 221 -7.68 16.61 -18.62
N GLY A 222 -7.82 16.07 -17.42
CA GLY A 222 -8.66 14.90 -17.16
C GLY A 222 -7.96 13.58 -17.37
N ILE A 223 -8.73 12.49 -17.20
CA ILE A 223 -8.26 11.13 -17.42
C ILE A 223 -8.33 10.80 -18.92
N LYS A 224 -7.22 10.27 -19.45
CA LYS A 224 -7.10 9.88 -20.86
C LYS A 224 -6.88 8.36 -20.98
N ASP A 225 -6.89 7.88 -22.22
CA ASP A 225 -6.61 6.48 -22.56
C ASP A 225 -5.11 6.19 -22.77
N PHE A 226 -4.80 4.96 -23.08
CA PHE A 226 -3.43 4.50 -23.31
C PHE A 226 -2.77 5.19 -24.52
N ASP A 227 -3.48 5.26 -25.64
CA ASP A 227 -2.92 5.79 -26.89
C ASP A 227 -2.59 7.27 -26.76
N TYR A 228 -3.38 8.00 -26.02
CA TYR A 228 -3.11 9.39 -25.69
C TYR A 228 -1.80 9.54 -24.88
N TYR A 229 -1.64 8.79 -23.78
CA TYR A 229 -0.41 8.86 -22.97
C TYR A 229 0.81 8.32 -23.73
N ASP A 230 0.66 7.31 -24.56
CA ASP A 230 1.74 6.78 -25.39
C ASP A 230 2.27 7.84 -26.37
N ASN A 231 1.37 8.53 -27.06
CA ASN A 231 1.73 9.65 -27.93
C ASN A 231 2.40 10.79 -27.16
N LEU A 232 1.85 11.17 -26.01
CA LEU A 232 2.37 12.23 -25.17
C LEU A 232 3.80 11.95 -24.70
N PHE A 233 4.07 10.74 -24.17
CA PHE A 233 5.41 10.35 -23.73
C PHE A 233 6.41 10.16 -24.86
N SER A 234 6.00 10.01 -26.11
CA SER A 234 6.92 9.87 -27.24
C SER A 234 7.84 11.08 -27.40
N GLY A 235 7.40 12.28 -26.98
CA GLY A 235 8.16 13.52 -26.99
C GLY A 235 9.08 13.73 -25.76
N VAL A 236 8.89 12.95 -24.70
CA VAL A 236 9.61 13.15 -23.43
C VAL A 236 10.82 12.23 -23.35
N LYS A 237 12.02 12.79 -23.20
CA LYS A 237 13.29 12.03 -23.12
C LYS A 237 13.88 12.14 -21.71
N ILE A 238 13.85 11.06 -20.95
CA ILE A 238 14.46 10.96 -19.62
C ILE A 238 15.47 9.82 -19.62
N ASP A 239 16.67 10.09 -19.10
CA ASP A 239 17.69 9.08 -18.89
C ASP A 239 17.64 8.55 -17.47
N PHE A 240 17.24 7.29 -17.31
CA PHE A 240 17.11 6.60 -16.01
C PHE A 240 18.38 5.86 -15.59
N SER A 241 19.52 6.07 -16.27
CA SER A 241 20.80 5.52 -15.84
C SER A 241 21.22 6.08 -14.48
N LYS A 242 21.99 5.30 -13.73
CA LYS A 242 22.45 5.69 -12.38
C LYS A 242 23.25 7.00 -12.39
N GLU A 243 23.98 7.25 -13.45
CA GLU A 243 24.89 8.40 -13.63
C GLU A 243 24.13 9.69 -13.94
N LYS A 244 23.00 9.59 -14.64
CA LYS A 244 22.25 10.76 -15.11
C LYS A 244 20.96 11.03 -14.34
N PHE A 245 20.39 10.01 -13.69
CA PHE A 245 19.21 10.19 -12.85
C PHE A 245 19.62 10.65 -11.44
N LEU A 246 19.79 11.95 -11.26
CA LEU A 246 20.32 12.56 -10.03
C LEU A 246 19.26 12.88 -8.97
N TYR A 247 18.00 12.47 -9.17
CA TYR A 247 16.93 12.72 -8.21
C TYR A 247 17.05 11.80 -6.98
N THR A 248 16.95 12.42 -5.80
CA THR A 248 16.95 11.75 -4.49
C THR A 248 15.54 11.62 -3.94
N SER A 249 15.37 10.94 -2.81
CA SER A 249 14.06 10.74 -2.18
C SER A 249 13.28 12.02 -1.88
N SER A 250 13.98 13.15 -1.65
CA SER A 250 13.36 14.46 -1.42
C SER A 250 13.06 15.25 -2.71
N SER A 251 13.60 14.84 -3.85
CA SER A 251 13.49 15.58 -5.11
C SER A 251 12.46 15.02 -6.11
N TYR A 252 11.59 14.09 -5.70
CA TYR A 252 10.53 13.57 -6.56
C TYR A 252 9.57 14.66 -7.07
N LYS A 253 9.38 15.74 -6.29
CA LYS A 253 8.59 16.92 -6.73
C LYS A 253 9.25 17.68 -7.87
N LYS A 254 10.61 17.78 -7.87
CA LYS A 254 11.35 18.36 -8.99
C LYS A 254 11.20 17.46 -10.21
N PHE A 255 11.41 16.15 -10.04
CA PHE A 255 11.24 15.19 -11.12
C PHE A 255 9.83 15.23 -11.73
N SER A 256 8.77 15.36 -10.91
CA SER A 256 7.41 15.48 -11.43
C SER A 256 7.19 16.73 -12.28
N ARG A 257 7.82 17.86 -11.96
CA ARG A 257 7.78 19.08 -12.78
C ARG A 257 8.52 18.89 -14.09
N ASP A 258 9.71 18.28 -14.04
CA ASP A 258 10.52 18.02 -15.23
C ASP A 258 9.82 17.04 -16.21
N ILE A 259 8.83 16.23 -15.74
CA ILE A 259 7.95 15.45 -16.57
C ILE A 259 6.76 16.30 -17.06
N LEU A 260 6.15 17.07 -16.18
CA LEU A 260 4.88 17.76 -16.42
C LEU A 260 5.03 18.92 -17.40
N GLU A 261 6.11 19.72 -17.28
CA GLU A 261 6.35 20.88 -18.15
C GLU A 261 6.37 20.49 -19.63
N PRO A 262 7.13 19.47 -20.09
CA PRO A 262 7.05 19.03 -21.49
C PRO A 262 5.68 18.50 -21.90
N LEU A 263 4.95 17.86 -20.99
CA LEU A 263 3.63 17.30 -21.28
C LEU A 263 2.59 18.40 -21.51
N LEU A 264 2.60 19.47 -20.73
CA LEU A 264 1.66 20.60 -20.88
C LEU A 264 1.96 21.44 -22.12
N ILE A 265 3.25 21.64 -22.45
CA ILE A 265 3.64 22.37 -23.69
C ILE A 265 3.16 21.63 -24.93
N LEU A 266 3.27 20.29 -24.96
CA LEU A 266 2.83 19.48 -26.09
C LEU A 266 1.28 19.53 -26.29
N GLU A 267 0.50 19.84 -25.26
CA GLU A 267 -0.94 20.05 -25.39
C GLU A 267 -1.31 21.42 -25.93
N GLU A 268 -0.61 22.47 -25.50
CA GLU A 268 -0.83 23.83 -26.03
C GLU A 268 -0.53 23.93 -27.53
N ASP A 269 0.44 23.14 -28.02
CA ASP A 269 0.79 23.07 -29.45
C ASP A 269 -0.21 22.19 -30.27
N ALA A 270 -1.09 21.42 -29.62
CA ALA A 270 -2.03 20.51 -30.27
C ALA A 270 -3.47 21.11 -30.42
N GLU A 271 -3.76 22.21 -29.73
CA GLU A 271 -5.01 23.01 -29.90
C GLU A 271 -4.85 24.08 -30.98
#